data_04c6ad8e82744121338abcf0974814f6
#
_entry.id   04c6ad8e82744121338abcf0974814f6
#
_cell.length_a   1.000
_cell.length_b   1.000
_cell.length_c   1.000
_cell.angle_alpha   90.00
_cell.angle_beta   90.00
_cell.angle_gamma   90.00
#
_symmetry.space_group_name_H-M   'P 1'
#
loop_
_entity.id
_entity.type
_entity.pdbx_description
1 polymer ?
#
loop_
_entity_poly.entity_id
_entity_poly.type
_entity_poly.pdbx_seq_one_letter_code
_entity_poly.pdbx_strand_id
1 'polypeptide(L)'
;MTYRSILTLLDDTPECAARTRAAVALGLAARCHLVGVAPTRVDCIAQSGDTAQLAHAASATRQFDSACTEAGIGSFVTMVEDADCREAFAAHVNASDLVILTQPPAADNGDFDASFIEEAVLASARPILVLPHEGADAHTALGKRILVAWDGSREATRAIVDALPLLRGAAHVHLVGWHRNASDERDRLSERLARARSWLKRHDVSAVVRLEPCDGDIASSMLSRAADLDCDLIVMGAYGPSRFGDRGQVSVSRRVLAATTVPVMMSH
;
A
#
# COMPACT_ATOMS: atom_id res chain seq x y z
N MET A 1 7.81 -11.18 12.89
CA MET A 1 6.74 -10.18 13.18
C MET A 1 5.56 -10.53 12.31
N THR A 2 4.35 -10.32 12.80
CA THR A 2 3.08 -10.44 12.07
C THR A 2 2.32 -9.15 12.33
N TYR A 3 1.47 -8.71 11.42
CA TYR A 3 0.54 -7.62 11.70
C TYR A 3 -0.41 -8.04 12.82
N ARG A 4 -0.66 -7.15 13.77
CA ARG A 4 -1.58 -7.35 14.90
C ARG A 4 -2.83 -6.48 14.78
N SER A 5 -2.71 -5.36 14.05
CA SER A 5 -3.82 -4.44 13.80
C SER A 5 -3.72 -3.89 12.37
N ILE A 6 -4.84 -3.93 11.64
CA ILE A 6 -4.98 -3.36 10.29
C ILE A 6 -6.10 -2.35 10.31
N LEU A 7 -5.78 -1.12 9.87
CA LEU A 7 -6.72 -0.01 9.74
C LEU A 7 -7.21 0.11 8.31
N THR A 8 -8.49 0.39 8.11
CA THR A 8 -9.05 0.86 6.85
C THR A 8 -10.08 1.96 7.09
N LEU A 9 -10.08 2.96 6.22
CA LEU A 9 -11.15 3.95 6.19
C LEU A 9 -12.33 3.38 5.41
N LEU A 10 -13.53 3.65 5.91
CA LEU A 10 -14.78 3.15 5.35
C LEU A 10 -15.57 4.33 4.75
N ASP A 11 -16.09 4.14 3.57
CA ASP A 11 -16.96 5.06 2.86
C ASP A 11 -18.02 4.26 2.08
N ASP A 12 -18.88 4.94 1.34
CA ASP A 12 -19.94 4.33 0.51
C ASP A 12 -19.52 4.11 -0.95
N THR A 13 -18.23 4.21 -1.25
CA THR A 13 -17.70 3.98 -2.60
C THR A 13 -17.60 2.48 -2.92
N PRO A 14 -17.66 2.09 -4.21
CA PRO A 14 -17.40 0.71 -4.62
C PRO A 14 -16.03 0.20 -4.18
N GLU A 15 -15.03 1.08 -4.09
CA GLU A 15 -13.66 0.78 -3.68
C GLU A 15 -13.59 0.38 -2.20
N CYS A 16 -14.51 0.85 -1.36
CA CYS A 16 -14.60 0.43 0.05
C CYS A 16 -14.83 -1.07 0.17
N ALA A 17 -15.61 -1.67 -0.71
CA ALA A 17 -15.82 -3.11 -0.73
C ALA A 17 -14.52 -3.88 -1.04
N ALA A 18 -13.67 -3.36 -1.94
CA ALA A 18 -12.37 -3.93 -2.24
C ALA A 18 -11.40 -3.82 -1.05
N ARG A 19 -11.37 -2.65 -0.38
CA ARG A 19 -10.58 -2.46 0.85
C ARG A 19 -11.02 -3.42 1.96
N THR A 20 -12.32 -3.57 2.15
CA THR A 20 -12.89 -4.50 3.14
C THR A 20 -12.47 -5.94 2.85
N ARG A 21 -12.58 -6.40 1.59
CA ARG A 21 -12.12 -7.75 1.22
C ARG A 21 -10.63 -7.95 1.48
N ALA A 22 -9.80 -6.98 1.13
CA ALA A 22 -8.35 -7.04 1.38
C ALA A 22 -8.05 -7.09 2.89
N ALA A 23 -8.73 -6.24 3.69
CA ALA A 23 -8.59 -6.25 5.15
C ALA A 23 -8.99 -7.60 5.75
N VAL A 24 -10.12 -8.15 5.34
CA VAL A 24 -10.60 -9.47 5.78
C VAL A 24 -9.63 -10.58 5.41
N ALA A 25 -9.14 -10.62 4.15
CA ALA A 25 -8.20 -11.63 3.69
C ALA A 25 -6.88 -11.59 4.48
N LEU A 26 -6.31 -10.39 4.69
CA LEU A 26 -5.11 -10.19 5.50
C LEU A 26 -5.37 -10.48 6.98
N GLY A 27 -6.52 -10.07 7.50
CA GLY A 27 -6.95 -10.32 8.87
C GLY A 27 -7.04 -11.80 9.21
N LEU A 28 -7.61 -12.60 8.31
CA LEU A 28 -7.65 -14.07 8.44
C LEU A 28 -6.24 -14.68 8.40
N ALA A 29 -5.42 -14.28 7.41
CA ALA A 29 -4.07 -14.82 7.24
C ALA A 29 -3.16 -14.47 8.43
N ALA A 30 -3.24 -13.27 8.97
CA ALA A 30 -2.43 -12.80 10.08
C ALA A 30 -3.06 -13.09 11.46
N ARG A 31 -4.34 -13.44 11.53
CA ARG A 31 -5.13 -13.55 12.77
C ARG A 31 -5.04 -12.26 13.59
N CYS A 32 -5.25 -11.11 12.97
CA CYS A 32 -5.08 -9.80 13.56
C CYS A 32 -6.42 -9.11 13.82
N HIS A 33 -6.36 -8.01 14.57
CA HIS A 33 -7.48 -7.12 14.81
C HIS A 33 -7.72 -6.22 13.61
N LEU A 34 -8.98 -6.06 13.18
CA LEU A 34 -9.34 -5.13 12.12
C LEU A 34 -10.02 -3.89 12.68
N VAL A 35 -9.64 -2.73 12.19
CA VAL A 35 -10.20 -1.44 12.57
C VAL A 35 -10.79 -0.77 11.33
N GLY A 36 -12.10 -0.59 11.33
CA GLY A 36 -12.83 0.15 10.30
C GLY A 36 -13.29 1.50 10.83
N VAL A 37 -12.87 2.60 10.21
CA VAL A 37 -13.24 3.96 10.61
C VAL A 37 -13.99 4.65 9.48
N ALA A 38 -15.23 5.08 9.76
CA ALA A 38 -16.07 5.82 8.82
C ALA A 38 -16.13 7.30 9.22
N PRO A 39 -15.44 8.21 8.52
CA PRO A 39 -15.56 9.64 8.72
C PRO A 39 -16.93 10.13 8.24
N THR A 40 -17.50 11.13 8.90
CA THR A 40 -18.78 11.72 8.52
C THR A 40 -18.65 13.02 7.75
N ARG A 41 -17.50 13.71 7.82
CA ARG A 41 -17.26 14.95 7.07
C ARG A 41 -16.50 14.63 5.78
N VAL A 42 -17.19 14.70 4.66
CA VAL A 42 -16.65 14.52 3.31
C VAL A 42 -16.56 15.87 2.64
N ASP A 43 -15.37 16.41 2.49
CA ASP A 43 -15.13 17.79 2.01
C ASP A 43 -15.69 18.09 0.62
N CYS A 44 -15.97 17.07 -0.20
CA CYS A 44 -16.40 17.24 -1.58
C CYS A 44 -17.89 17.46 -1.78
N ILE A 45 -18.74 17.24 -0.76
CA ILE A 45 -20.20 17.39 -0.88
C ILE A 45 -20.74 18.35 0.16
N ALA A 46 -20.28 19.59 0.08
CA ALA A 46 -20.77 20.69 0.94
C ALA A 46 -22.30 20.98 0.84
N GLN A 47 -23.09 20.12 0.19
CA GLN A 47 -24.54 20.27 0.01
C GLN A 47 -25.36 19.10 0.54
N SER A 48 -24.75 18.03 1.01
CA SER A 48 -25.49 16.93 1.65
C SER A 48 -25.57 17.24 3.15
N GLY A 49 -26.77 17.38 3.69
CA GLY A 49 -26.95 17.69 5.12
C GLY A 49 -26.36 16.57 5.99
N ASP A 50 -25.95 16.90 7.22
CA ASP A 50 -25.32 16.02 8.23
C ASP A 50 -25.96 14.63 8.36
N THR A 51 -27.29 14.54 8.15
CA THR A 51 -28.06 13.28 8.26
C THR A 51 -27.71 12.27 7.13
N ALA A 52 -27.41 12.73 5.92
CA ALA A 52 -27.07 11.85 4.81
C ALA A 52 -25.64 11.28 4.99
N GLN A 53 -24.70 12.09 5.42
CA GLN A 53 -23.31 11.68 5.68
C GLN A 53 -23.25 10.64 6.81
N LEU A 54 -24.00 10.86 7.89
CA LEU A 54 -24.14 9.91 8.97
C LEU A 54 -24.77 8.59 8.52
N ALA A 55 -25.75 8.63 7.62
CA ALA A 55 -26.38 7.44 7.06
C ALA A 55 -25.39 6.65 6.18
N HIS A 56 -24.55 7.31 5.37
CA HIS A 56 -23.51 6.69 4.55
C HIS A 56 -22.44 6.03 5.44
N ALA A 57 -21.91 6.73 6.44
CA ALA A 57 -20.96 6.18 7.40
C ALA A 57 -21.54 4.96 8.13
N ALA A 58 -22.79 5.03 8.58
CA ALA A 58 -23.48 3.91 9.23
C ALA A 58 -23.77 2.75 8.25
N SER A 59 -23.91 2.99 6.96
CA SER A 59 -24.02 1.95 5.95
C SER A 59 -22.69 1.25 5.72
N ALA A 60 -21.60 2.01 5.58
CA ALA A 60 -20.25 1.49 5.38
C ALA A 60 -19.78 0.62 6.56
N THR A 61 -20.05 1.07 7.80
CA THR A 61 -19.72 0.29 9.00
C THR A 61 -20.50 -1.02 9.06
N ARG A 62 -21.81 -1.02 8.75
CA ARG A 62 -22.60 -2.28 8.71
C ARG A 62 -22.09 -3.26 7.66
N GLN A 63 -21.66 -2.78 6.49
CA GLN A 63 -21.09 -3.63 5.44
C GLN A 63 -19.78 -4.26 5.89
N PHE A 64 -18.92 -3.51 6.55
CA PHE A 64 -17.67 -4.02 7.11
C PHE A 64 -17.91 -5.05 8.22
N ASP A 65 -18.83 -4.76 9.15
CA ASP A 65 -19.22 -5.67 10.23
C ASP A 65 -19.76 -7.00 9.68
N SER A 66 -20.63 -6.93 8.67
CA SER A 66 -21.17 -8.11 8.00
C SER A 66 -20.06 -8.94 7.37
N ALA A 67 -19.17 -8.31 6.60
CA ALA A 67 -18.06 -8.97 5.95
C ALA A 67 -17.10 -9.63 6.95
N CYS A 68 -16.77 -8.96 8.05
CA CYS A 68 -15.93 -9.51 9.12
C CYS A 68 -16.60 -10.70 9.82
N THR A 69 -17.90 -10.58 10.11
CA THR A 69 -18.67 -11.64 10.78
C THR A 69 -18.82 -12.87 9.89
N GLU A 70 -19.21 -12.69 8.64
CA GLU A 70 -19.39 -13.76 7.64
C GLU A 70 -18.07 -14.51 7.36
N ALA A 71 -16.95 -13.79 7.35
CA ALA A 71 -15.62 -14.36 7.19
C ALA A 71 -15.07 -15.02 8.46
N GLY A 72 -15.71 -14.83 9.63
CA GLY A 72 -15.25 -15.40 10.90
C GLY A 72 -14.03 -14.67 11.47
N ILE A 73 -13.88 -13.35 11.25
CA ILE A 73 -12.83 -12.55 11.88
C ILE A 73 -13.05 -12.53 13.39
N GLY A 74 -12.07 -13.01 14.15
CA GLY A 74 -12.18 -13.17 15.61
C GLY A 74 -12.10 -11.87 16.39
N SER A 75 -11.62 -10.78 15.82
CA SER A 75 -11.46 -9.48 16.50
C SER A 75 -11.52 -8.33 15.50
N PHE A 76 -12.51 -7.48 15.61
CA PHE A 76 -12.64 -6.25 14.84
C PHE A 76 -13.44 -5.19 15.60
N VAL A 77 -13.31 -3.95 15.18
CA VAL A 77 -14.10 -2.81 15.65
C VAL A 77 -14.40 -1.87 14.49
N THR A 78 -15.59 -1.30 14.49
CA THR A 78 -15.98 -0.20 13.60
C THR A 78 -16.31 1.04 14.41
N MET A 79 -15.97 2.18 13.85
CA MET A 79 -16.22 3.49 14.48
C MET A 79 -16.74 4.45 13.43
N VAL A 80 -17.68 5.29 13.83
CA VAL A 80 -18.13 6.47 13.08
C VAL A 80 -17.52 7.68 13.75
N GLU A 81 -16.74 8.47 13.03
CA GLU A 81 -16.02 9.62 13.54
C GLU A 81 -16.60 10.91 12.95
N ASP A 82 -16.91 11.89 13.79
CA ASP A 82 -17.25 13.24 13.33
C ASP A 82 -15.97 13.99 12.95
N ALA A 83 -15.39 13.56 11.86
CA ALA A 83 -14.10 13.99 11.36
C ALA A 83 -14.07 13.89 9.82
N ASP A 84 -13.14 14.56 9.18
CA ASP A 84 -12.78 14.26 7.79
C ASP A 84 -11.84 13.04 7.70
N CYS A 85 -11.54 12.61 6.46
CA CYS A 85 -10.68 11.44 6.24
C CYS A 85 -9.27 11.61 6.81
N ARG A 86 -8.70 12.81 6.78
CA ARG A 86 -7.35 13.11 7.28
C ARG A 86 -7.30 13.08 8.80
N GLU A 87 -8.28 13.69 9.44
CA GLU A 87 -8.44 13.69 10.90
C GLU A 87 -8.67 12.29 11.43
N ALA A 88 -9.62 11.54 10.84
CA ALA A 88 -9.92 10.15 11.19
C ALA A 88 -8.69 9.24 11.01
N PHE A 89 -7.97 9.38 9.89
CA PHE A 89 -6.72 8.66 9.66
C PHE A 89 -5.67 8.97 10.74
N ALA A 90 -5.42 10.25 11.01
CA ALA A 90 -4.41 10.69 11.97
C ALA A 90 -4.69 10.21 13.40
N ALA A 91 -5.97 10.12 13.79
CA ALA A 91 -6.39 9.64 15.11
C ALA A 91 -6.06 8.15 15.34
N HIS A 92 -6.13 7.33 14.29
CA HIS A 92 -6.06 5.86 14.44
C HIS A 92 -4.80 5.21 13.88
N VAL A 93 -4.08 5.87 12.96
CA VAL A 93 -2.93 5.26 12.26
C VAL A 93 -1.82 4.79 13.20
N ASN A 94 -1.55 5.54 14.27
CA ASN A 94 -0.45 5.25 15.19
C ASN A 94 -0.66 3.95 16.00
N ALA A 95 -1.89 3.50 16.14
CA ALA A 95 -2.27 2.26 16.83
C ALA A 95 -2.40 1.05 15.88
N SER A 96 -2.03 1.22 14.59
CA SER A 96 -2.13 0.20 13.56
C SER A 96 -0.75 -0.24 13.06
N ASP A 97 -0.65 -1.47 12.56
CA ASP A 97 0.59 -2.00 11.98
C ASP A 97 0.61 -1.88 10.44
N LEU A 98 -0.57 -1.80 9.83
CA LEU A 98 -0.77 -1.64 8.39
C LEU A 98 -2.04 -0.84 8.16
N VAL A 99 -2.03 0.04 7.18
CA VAL A 99 -3.23 0.74 6.70
C VAL A 99 -3.54 0.34 5.27
N ILE A 100 -4.82 0.18 4.95
CA ILE A 100 -5.29 -0.11 3.59
C ILE A 100 -6.06 1.09 3.08
N LEU A 101 -5.61 1.64 1.97
CA LEU A 101 -6.25 2.72 1.22
C LEU A 101 -6.50 2.28 -0.22
N THR A 102 -7.25 3.05 -0.98
CA THR A 102 -7.45 2.85 -2.43
C THR A 102 -6.93 4.05 -3.19
N GLN A 103 -6.33 3.80 -4.35
CA GLN A 103 -5.97 4.82 -5.31
C GLN A 103 -7.24 5.59 -5.72
N PRO A 104 -7.22 6.94 -5.70
CA PRO A 104 -8.35 7.72 -6.19
C PRO A 104 -8.51 7.55 -7.70
N PRO A 105 -9.73 7.68 -8.24
CA PRO A 105 -9.94 7.73 -9.68
C PRO A 105 -9.16 8.88 -10.30
N ALA A 106 -8.65 8.71 -11.52
CA ALA A 106 -7.76 9.66 -12.20
C ALA A 106 -8.37 11.07 -12.42
N ALA A 107 -9.69 11.21 -12.29
CA ALA A 107 -10.44 12.45 -12.50
C ALA A 107 -11.06 13.04 -11.23
N ASP A 108 -10.80 12.46 -10.05
CA ASP A 108 -11.48 12.86 -8.82
C ASP A 108 -10.56 13.69 -7.92
N ASN A 109 -11.08 14.84 -7.47
CA ASN A 109 -10.49 15.68 -6.44
C ASN A 109 -11.16 15.41 -5.08
N GLY A 110 -11.61 14.16 -4.85
CA GLY A 110 -12.30 13.74 -3.64
C GLY A 110 -11.39 13.64 -2.41
N ASP A 111 -11.96 13.26 -1.27
CA ASP A 111 -11.29 13.17 0.04
C ASP A 111 -10.07 12.21 0.04
N PHE A 112 -10.08 11.21 -0.85
CA PHE A 112 -8.98 10.28 -1.09
C PHE A 112 -8.17 10.66 -2.33
N ASP A 113 -7.86 11.94 -2.50
CA ASP A 113 -7.02 12.39 -3.59
C ASP A 113 -5.57 11.85 -3.45
N ALA A 114 -4.80 11.97 -4.53
CA ALA A 114 -3.39 11.54 -4.52
C ALA A 114 -2.56 12.28 -3.45
N SER A 115 -2.98 13.48 -3.03
CA SER A 115 -2.32 14.26 -1.98
C SER A 115 -2.56 13.65 -0.60
N PHE A 116 -3.74 13.10 -0.33
CA PHE A 116 -4.02 12.39 0.91
C PHE A 116 -3.15 11.14 1.07
N ILE A 117 -3.03 10.31 0.01
CA ILE A 117 -2.16 9.12 0.07
C ILE A 117 -0.70 9.52 0.30
N GLU A 118 -0.21 10.57 -0.38
CA GLU A 118 1.14 11.08 -0.17
C GLU A 118 1.36 11.51 1.28
N GLU A 119 0.44 12.30 1.81
CA GLU A 119 0.47 12.76 3.19
C GLU A 119 0.39 11.60 4.19
N ALA A 120 -0.50 10.63 3.96
CA ALA A 120 -0.63 9.43 4.77
C ALA A 120 0.69 8.63 4.82
N VAL A 121 1.37 8.45 3.68
CA VAL A 121 2.66 7.75 3.63
C VAL A 121 3.75 8.53 4.36
N LEU A 122 3.80 9.85 4.19
CA LEU A 122 4.85 10.70 4.78
C LEU A 122 4.68 10.88 6.30
N ALA A 123 3.44 10.99 6.77
CA ALA A 123 3.15 11.35 8.16
C ALA A 123 2.98 10.16 9.10
N SER A 124 2.61 8.98 8.58
CA SER A 124 2.13 7.89 9.44
C SER A 124 3.22 7.06 10.12
N ALA A 125 4.44 7.03 9.64
CA ALA A 125 5.47 6.07 10.04
C ALA A 125 5.00 4.59 10.02
N ARG A 126 3.90 4.31 9.32
CA ARG A 126 3.29 2.98 9.13
C ARG A 126 3.24 2.63 7.65
N PRO A 127 3.37 1.35 7.30
CA PRO A 127 3.19 0.93 5.91
C PRO A 127 1.76 1.17 5.44
N ILE A 128 1.64 1.70 4.25
CA ILE A 128 0.35 1.93 3.58
C ILE A 128 0.25 0.96 2.39
N LEU A 129 -0.76 0.14 2.39
CA LEU A 129 -1.14 -0.70 1.25
C LEU A 129 -2.19 0.06 0.43
N VAL A 130 -1.82 0.49 -0.77
CA VAL A 130 -2.71 1.17 -1.70
C VAL A 130 -3.21 0.16 -2.72
N LEU A 131 -4.52 -0.06 -2.75
CA LEU A 131 -5.18 -0.87 -3.78
C LEU A 131 -5.40 -0.02 -5.03
N PRO A 132 -5.26 -0.58 -6.23
CA PRO A 132 -5.56 0.15 -7.45
C PRO A 132 -7.06 0.47 -7.53
N HIS A 133 -7.42 1.58 -8.19
CA HIS A 133 -8.81 1.92 -8.44
C HIS A 133 -9.46 0.92 -9.40
N GLU A 134 -8.76 0.62 -10.51
CA GLU A 134 -9.21 -0.38 -11.47
C GLU A 134 -8.70 -1.78 -11.13
N GLY A 135 -9.55 -2.79 -11.27
CA GLY A 135 -9.15 -4.18 -11.04
C GLY A 135 -8.99 -4.60 -9.58
N ALA A 136 -9.37 -3.77 -8.61
CA ALA A 136 -9.29 -4.10 -7.18
C ALA A 136 -10.03 -5.41 -6.84
N ASP A 137 -11.07 -5.76 -7.59
CA ASP A 137 -11.84 -7.00 -7.42
C ASP A 137 -11.09 -8.26 -7.89
N ALA A 138 -10.12 -8.13 -8.78
CA ALA A 138 -9.33 -9.25 -9.31
C ALA A 138 -8.25 -9.74 -8.32
N HIS A 139 -7.92 -8.93 -7.31
CA HIS A 139 -6.85 -9.23 -6.36
C HIS A 139 -7.35 -10.02 -5.12
N THR A 140 -8.00 -11.16 -5.36
CA THR A 140 -8.43 -12.07 -4.28
C THR A 140 -7.27 -12.77 -3.57
N ALA A 141 -6.10 -12.83 -4.17
CA ALA A 141 -4.89 -13.43 -3.61
C ALA A 141 -3.76 -12.39 -3.54
N LEU A 142 -3.71 -11.60 -2.47
CA LEU A 142 -2.67 -10.59 -2.26
C LEU A 142 -1.39 -11.22 -1.69
N GLY A 143 -0.24 -10.88 -2.27
CA GLY A 143 1.08 -11.22 -1.74
C GLY A 143 1.54 -12.64 -2.06
N LYS A 144 1.06 -13.26 -3.13
CA LYS A 144 1.60 -14.54 -3.62
C LYS A 144 2.85 -14.37 -4.47
N ARG A 145 2.88 -13.33 -5.30
CA ARG A 145 3.99 -12.99 -6.19
C ARG A 145 4.36 -11.53 -5.98
N ILE A 146 5.41 -11.28 -5.21
CA ILE A 146 5.77 -9.95 -4.74
C ILE A 146 6.99 -9.42 -5.49
N LEU A 147 6.87 -8.22 -6.05
CA LEU A 147 8.01 -7.43 -6.51
C LEU A 147 8.44 -6.48 -5.40
N VAL A 148 9.68 -6.60 -4.95
CA VAL A 148 10.31 -5.66 -4.01
C VAL A 148 11.24 -4.74 -4.80
N ALA A 149 10.88 -3.47 -4.91
CA ALA A 149 11.71 -2.44 -5.51
C ALA A 149 12.80 -1.99 -4.52
N TRP A 150 14.06 -2.17 -4.89
CA TRP A 150 15.18 -1.95 -4.00
C TRP A 150 16.26 -1.06 -4.61
N ASP A 151 16.55 0.03 -3.94
CA ASP A 151 17.66 0.93 -4.27
C ASP A 151 18.68 1.08 -3.13
N GLY A 152 18.41 0.43 -2.00
CA GLY A 152 19.21 0.52 -0.77
C GLY A 152 19.06 1.87 -0.06
N SER A 153 17.95 2.60 -0.27
CA SER A 153 17.57 3.77 0.52
C SER A 153 17.06 3.38 1.90
N ARG A 154 16.88 4.38 2.76
CA ARG A 154 16.23 4.21 4.06
C ARG A 154 14.79 3.75 3.90
N GLU A 155 14.08 4.35 2.98
CA GLU A 155 12.68 4.09 2.68
C GLU A 155 12.49 2.66 2.13
N ALA A 156 13.33 2.23 1.18
CA ALA A 156 13.30 0.85 0.69
C ALA A 156 13.64 -0.16 1.79
N THR A 157 14.59 0.19 2.69
CA THR A 157 14.93 -0.64 3.86
C THR A 157 13.73 -0.75 4.81
N ARG A 158 13.03 0.35 5.05
CA ARG A 158 11.82 0.35 5.86
C ARG A 158 10.73 -0.50 5.24
N ALA A 159 10.46 -0.30 3.94
CA ALA A 159 9.42 -1.03 3.23
C ALA A 159 9.61 -2.55 3.27
N ILE A 160 10.84 -3.02 3.09
CA ILE A 160 11.13 -4.47 3.13
C ILE A 160 10.96 -5.06 4.53
N VAL A 161 11.27 -4.30 5.59
CA VAL A 161 11.04 -4.71 6.98
C VAL A 161 9.54 -4.79 7.28
N ASP A 162 8.80 -3.77 6.89
CA ASP A 162 7.36 -3.70 7.11
C ASP A 162 6.59 -4.77 6.31
N ALA A 163 7.12 -5.17 5.14
CA ALA A 163 6.54 -6.21 4.30
C ALA A 163 6.87 -7.65 4.74
N LEU A 164 7.77 -7.87 5.70
CA LEU A 164 8.19 -9.22 6.11
C LEU A 164 7.03 -10.20 6.38
N PRO A 165 5.90 -9.78 6.99
CA PRO A 165 4.76 -10.68 7.19
C PRO A 165 4.18 -11.24 5.87
N LEU A 166 4.13 -10.41 4.82
CA LEU A 166 3.65 -10.81 3.50
C LEU A 166 4.73 -11.60 2.75
N LEU A 167 5.97 -11.16 2.78
CA LEU A 167 7.11 -11.79 2.10
C LEU A 167 7.32 -13.24 2.55
N ARG A 168 7.10 -13.55 3.82
CA ARG A 168 7.20 -14.92 4.34
C ARG A 168 6.10 -15.87 3.83
N GLY A 169 4.93 -15.33 3.50
CA GLY A 169 3.80 -16.07 2.96
C GLY A 169 3.81 -16.17 1.43
N ALA A 170 4.72 -15.46 0.76
CA ALA A 170 4.78 -15.38 -0.68
C ALA A 170 5.33 -16.67 -1.31
N ALA A 171 4.72 -17.07 -2.44
CA ALA A 171 5.26 -18.15 -3.26
C ALA A 171 6.50 -17.71 -4.05
N HIS A 172 6.52 -16.45 -4.50
CA HIS A 172 7.62 -15.87 -5.25
C HIS A 172 7.92 -14.46 -4.78
N VAL A 173 9.20 -14.16 -4.50
CA VAL A 173 9.68 -12.82 -4.17
C VAL A 173 10.76 -12.43 -5.16
N HIS A 174 10.54 -11.34 -5.88
CA HIS A 174 11.50 -10.75 -6.81
C HIS A 174 12.08 -9.48 -6.20
N LEU A 175 13.37 -9.50 -5.87
CA LEU A 175 14.11 -8.34 -5.38
C LEU A 175 14.76 -7.64 -6.57
N VAL A 176 14.20 -6.50 -6.98
CA VAL A 176 14.55 -5.82 -8.23
C VAL A 176 15.20 -4.46 -7.94
N GLY A 177 16.34 -4.22 -8.57
CA GLY A 177 16.99 -2.92 -8.57
C GLY A 177 17.20 -2.42 -9.99
N TRP A 178 17.04 -1.11 -10.20
CA TRP A 178 17.25 -0.46 -11.49
C TRP A 178 18.50 0.39 -11.45
N HIS A 179 19.29 0.36 -12.55
CA HIS A 179 20.49 1.16 -12.71
C HIS A 179 20.51 1.86 -14.06
N ARG A 180 21.14 3.02 -14.12
CA ARG A 180 21.56 3.64 -15.39
C ARG A 180 22.87 3.00 -15.86
N ASN A 181 23.24 3.18 -17.13
CA ASN A 181 24.34 2.49 -17.80
C ASN A 181 25.77 2.79 -17.29
N ALA A 182 25.95 3.26 -16.06
CA ALA A 182 27.24 3.44 -15.43
C ALA A 182 27.72 2.14 -14.75
N SER A 183 28.86 1.59 -15.14
CA SER A 183 29.40 0.33 -14.61
C SER A 183 29.50 0.33 -13.09
N ASP A 184 30.04 1.41 -12.51
CA ASP A 184 30.25 1.54 -11.06
C ASP A 184 28.92 1.56 -10.27
N GLU A 185 27.87 2.16 -10.82
CA GLU A 185 26.53 2.17 -10.21
C GLU A 185 25.93 0.78 -10.21
N ARG A 186 26.03 0.08 -11.33
CA ARG A 186 25.58 -1.29 -11.49
C ARG A 186 26.23 -2.23 -10.47
N ASP A 187 27.55 -2.17 -10.34
CA ASP A 187 28.28 -3.06 -9.43
C ASP A 187 27.93 -2.79 -7.98
N ARG A 188 27.85 -1.51 -7.58
CA ARG A 188 27.42 -1.13 -6.22
C ARG A 188 25.99 -1.57 -5.91
N LEU A 189 25.07 -1.45 -6.87
CA LEU A 189 23.68 -1.90 -6.69
C LEU A 189 23.61 -3.42 -6.60
N SER A 190 24.37 -4.14 -7.43
CA SER A 190 24.48 -5.60 -7.39
C SER A 190 24.93 -6.10 -6.01
N GLU A 191 25.97 -5.51 -5.43
CA GLU A 191 26.42 -5.85 -4.07
C GLU A 191 25.33 -5.56 -3.01
N ARG A 192 24.64 -4.43 -3.11
CA ARG A 192 23.57 -4.08 -2.18
C ARG A 192 22.42 -5.08 -2.26
N LEU A 193 22.00 -5.46 -3.46
CA LEU A 193 20.97 -6.48 -3.70
C LEU A 193 21.39 -7.84 -3.10
N ALA A 194 22.65 -8.24 -3.26
CA ALA A 194 23.16 -9.48 -2.69
C ALA A 194 23.11 -9.46 -1.15
N ARG A 195 23.42 -8.32 -0.52
CA ARG A 195 23.33 -8.15 0.94
C ARG A 195 21.86 -8.19 1.40
N ALA A 196 20.95 -7.50 0.70
CA ALA A 196 19.51 -7.51 1.00
C ALA A 196 18.92 -8.92 0.85
N ARG A 197 19.28 -9.67 -0.21
CA ARG A 197 18.89 -11.08 -0.37
C ARG A 197 19.39 -11.95 0.79
N SER A 198 20.65 -11.77 1.21
CA SER A 198 21.21 -12.54 2.33
C SER A 198 20.51 -12.21 3.65
N TRP A 199 20.08 -10.95 3.82
CA TRP A 199 19.29 -10.53 4.97
C TRP A 199 17.89 -11.16 4.93
N LEU A 200 17.19 -11.11 3.78
CA LEU A 200 15.89 -11.76 3.58
C LEU A 200 15.93 -13.26 3.89
N LYS A 201 16.99 -13.95 3.45
CA LYS A 201 17.17 -15.38 3.75
C LYS A 201 17.23 -15.67 5.26
N ARG A 202 17.82 -14.77 6.08
CA ARG A 202 17.81 -14.90 7.55
C ARG A 202 16.43 -14.65 8.17
N HIS A 203 15.51 -14.07 7.41
CA HIS A 203 14.12 -13.86 7.78
C HIS A 203 13.15 -14.88 7.13
N ASP A 204 13.68 -16.02 6.65
CA ASP A 204 12.92 -17.09 6.01
C ASP A 204 12.24 -16.69 4.70
N VAL A 205 12.80 -15.68 4.00
CA VAL A 205 12.31 -15.23 2.69
C VAL A 205 13.31 -15.61 1.61
N SER A 206 12.85 -16.41 0.64
CA SER A 206 13.64 -16.75 -0.56
C SER A 206 13.34 -15.76 -1.67
N ALA A 207 14.33 -14.93 -2.06
CA ALA A 207 14.16 -13.92 -3.09
C ALA A 207 15.04 -14.18 -4.31
N VAL A 208 14.47 -13.99 -5.51
CA VAL A 208 15.19 -13.95 -6.79
C VAL A 208 15.65 -12.52 -7.02
N VAL A 209 16.95 -12.32 -7.12
CA VAL A 209 17.53 -10.99 -7.40
C VAL A 209 17.50 -10.71 -8.90
N ARG A 210 17.08 -9.51 -9.26
CA ARG A 210 17.11 -8.98 -10.63
C ARG A 210 17.76 -7.60 -10.63
N LEU A 211 18.64 -7.39 -11.56
CA LEU A 211 19.31 -6.12 -11.80
C LEU A 211 18.95 -5.67 -13.22
N GLU A 212 18.16 -4.61 -13.31
CA GLU A 212 17.53 -4.19 -14.56
C GLU A 212 18.12 -2.86 -15.04
N PRO A 213 18.48 -2.74 -16.31
CA PRO A 213 18.83 -1.44 -16.87
C PRO A 213 17.61 -0.55 -17.00
N CYS A 214 17.77 0.74 -16.75
CA CYS A 214 16.70 1.73 -16.94
C CYS A 214 17.29 3.06 -17.41
N ASP A 215 17.15 3.33 -18.70
CA ASP A 215 17.58 4.60 -19.31
C ASP A 215 16.47 5.66 -19.30
N GLY A 216 15.28 5.30 -18.86
CA GLY A 216 14.08 6.14 -18.85
C GLY A 216 13.42 6.28 -17.48
N ASP A 217 12.10 6.11 -17.48
CA ASP A 217 11.27 6.21 -16.29
C ASP A 217 11.25 4.91 -15.47
N ILE A 218 11.75 5.00 -14.24
CA ILE A 218 11.76 3.87 -13.30
C ILE A 218 10.35 3.41 -12.94
N ALA A 219 9.38 4.33 -12.82
CA ALA A 219 8.01 3.95 -12.48
C ALA A 219 7.40 3.06 -13.58
N SER A 220 7.52 3.45 -14.84
CA SER A 220 7.06 2.64 -15.96
C SER A 220 7.80 1.30 -16.05
N SER A 221 9.12 1.28 -15.83
CA SER A 221 9.91 0.05 -15.82
C SER A 221 9.50 -0.89 -14.68
N MET A 222 9.18 -0.35 -13.51
CA MET A 222 8.70 -1.10 -12.36
C MET A 222 7.33 -1.74 -12.63
N LEU A 223 6.38 -0.97 -13.15
CA LEU A 223 5.04 -1.46 -13.46
C LEU A 223 5.06 -2.52 -14.58
N SER A 224 5.84 -2.30 -15.64
CA SER A 224 6.03 -3.30 -16.70
C SER A 224 6.65 -4.58 -16.15
N ARG A 225 7.67 -4.47 -15.28
CA ARG A 225 8.31 -5.64 -14.69
C ARG A 225 7.37 -6.38 -13.73
N ALA A 226 6.51 -5.69 -12.99
CA ALA A 226 5.50 -6.31 -12.15
C ALA A 226 4.50 -7.12 -12.99
N ALA A 227 4.07 -6.57 -14.14
CA ALA A 227 3.21 -7.27 -15.09
C ALA A 227 3.90 -8.49 -15.71
N ASP A 228 5.15 -8.36 -16.22
CA ASP A 228 5.91 -9.46 -16.81
C ASP A 228 6.12 -10.65 -15.86
N LEU A 229 6.15 -10.38 -14.55
CA LEU A 229 6.35 -11.38 -13.51
C LEU A 229 5.03 -11.85 -12.87
N ASP A 230 3.89 -11.42 -13.38
CA ASP A 230 2.55 -11.66 -12.81
C ASP A 230 2.51 -11.34 -11.30
N CYS A 231 3.12 -10.24 -10.89
CA CYS A 231 3.13 -9.86 -9.49
C CYS A 231 1.76 -9.33 -9.06
N ASP A 232 1.31 -9.75 -7.88
CA ASP A 232 0.05 -9.32 -7.25
C ASP A 232 0.27 -8.29 -6.14
N LEU A 233 1.53 -7.92 -5.89
CA LEU A 233 1.92 -6.87 -4.93
C LEU A 233 3.28 -6.28 -5.32
N ILE A 234 3.36 -4.95 -5.26
CA ILE A 234 4.63 -4.22 -5.29
C ILE A 234 4.94 -3.72 -3.88
N VAL A 235 6.18 -3.88 -3.42
CA VAL A 235 6.69 -3.31 -2.17
C VAL A 235 7.78 -2.31 -2.51
N MET A 236 7.65 -1.07 -2.08
CA MET A 236 8.61 -0.01 -2.38
C MET A 236 8.75 1.00 -1.25
N GLY A 237 9.93 1.59 -1.14
CA GLY A 237 10.12 2.85 -0.40
C GLY A 237 9.45 4.00 -1.14
N ALA A 238 8.90 4.96 -0.41
CA ALA A 238 8.19 6.07 -0.98
C ALA A 238 8.78 7.42 -0.56
N TYR A 239 8.73 8.39 -1.48
CA TYR A 239 9.08 9.80 -1.25
C TYR A 239 10.47 10.04 -0.66
N GLY A 240 11.40 9.13 -0.82
CA GLY A 240 12.80 9.32 -0.45
C GLY A 240 13.51 10.31 -1.37
N PRO A 241 14.71 10.80 -0.99
CA PRO A 241 15.51 11.67 -1.85
C PRO A 241 15.85 10.91 -3.14
N SER A 242 15.43 11.48 -4.28
CA SER A 242 15.70 10.88 -5.58
C SER A 242 17.20 10.75 -5.83
N ARG A 243 17.71 9.54 -5.95
CA ARG A 243 19.12 9.28 -6.32
C ARG A 243 19.45 9.65 -7.76
N PHE A 244 18.41 9.85 -8.58
CA PHE A 244 18.58 10.11 -10.00
C PHE A 244 18.62 11.61 -10.36
N GLY A 245 18.75 12.48 -9.35
CA GLY A 245 19.08 13.90 -9.57
C GLY A 245 17.97 14.75 -10.22
N ASP A 246 16.76 14.22 -10.30
CA ASP A 246 15.63 14.89 -10.94
C ASP A 246 15.02 15.99 -10.04
N ARG A 247 15.78 17.07 -9.86
CA ARG A 247 15.22 18.30 -9.28
C ARG A 247 14.16 18.85 -10.23
N GLY A 248 12.90 18.68 -9.88
CA GLY A 248 11.75 19.21 -10.64
C GLY A 248 10.89 18.16 -11.36
N GLN A 249 11.24 16.89 -11.34
CA GLN A 249 10.37 15.82 -11.87
C GLN A 249 9.42 15.27 -10.80
N VAL A 250 8.26 14.81 -11.25
CA VAL A 250 7.29 14.10 -10.39
C VAL A 250 7.95 12.86 -9.81
N SER A 251 7.83 12.64 -8.49
CA SER A 251 8.47 11.52 -7.81
C SER A 251 8.04 10.16 -8.39
N VAL A 252 8.94 9.16 -8.35
CA VAL A 252 8.63 7.79 -8.78
C VAL A 252 7.37 7.28 -8.07
N SER A 253 7.23 7.55 -6.77
CA SER A 253 6.08 7.15 -5.96
C SER A 253 4.76 7.68 -6.52
N ARG A 254 4.69 8.97 -6.87
CA ARG A 254 3.49 9.56 -7.49
C ARG A 254 3.16 8.92 -8.84
N ARG A 255 4.16 8.65 -9.67
CA ARG A 255 3.95 8.03 -10.99
C ARG A 255 3.49 6.58 -10.86
N VAL A 256 4.05 5.83 -9.92
CA VAL A 256 3.58 4.47 -9.63
C VAL A 256 2.14 4.52 -9.14
N LEU A 257 1.82 5.39 -8.18
CA LEU A 257 0.45 5.54 -7.66
C LEU A 257 -0.55 5.96 -8.74
N ALA A 258 -0.15 6.81 -9.69
CA ALA A 258 -1.05 7.27 -10.75
C ALA A 258 -1.36 6.22 -11.82
N ALA A 259 -0.50 5.20 -11.99
CA ALA A 259 -0.59 4.27 -13.13
C ALA A 259 -0.61 2.79 -12.71
N THR A 260 -0.60 2.50 -11.42
CA THR A 260 -0.59 1.10 -10.98
C THR A 260 -1.94 0.43 -11.19
N THR A 261 -1.88 -0.79 -11.69
CA THR A 261 -3.00 -1.76 -11.73
C THR A 261 -2.79 -2.89 -10.72
N VAL A 262 -1.72 -2.82 -9.94
CA VAL A 262 -1.32 -3.82 -8.94
C VAL A 262 -1.27 -3.13 -7.57
N PRO A 263 -1.74 -3.77 -6.49
CA PRO A 263 -1.57 -3.25 -5.14
C PRO A 263 -0.13 -2.85 -4.83
N VAL A 264 0.06 -1.71 -4.17
CA VAL A 264 1.39 -1.18 -3.83
C VAL A 264 1.47 -0.95 -2.34
N MET A 265 2.45 -1.59 -1.68
CA MET A 265 2.78 -1.31 -0.28
C MET A 265 3.94 -0.32 -0.23
N MET A 266 3.72 0.79 0.45
CA MET A 266 4.65 1.90 0.59
C MET A 266 5.04 2.13 2.05
N SER A 267 6.32 2.47 2.29
CA SER A 267 6.81 2.95 3.58
C SER A 267 7.78 4.11 3.38
N HIS A 268 7.83 5.02 4.37
CA HIS A 268 8.73 6.17 4.37
C HIS A 268 9.66 6.17 5.59
#